data_57d22a1ef57bb74a549d8bb137d1fa0a
#
_entry.id   57d22a1ef57bb74a549d8bb137d1fa0a
#
_cell.length_a   1.000
_cell.length_b   1.000
_cell.length_c   1.000
_cell.angle_alpha   90.00
_cell.angle_beta   90.00
_cell.angle_gamma   90.00
#
_symmetry.space_group_name_H-M   'P 1'
#
loop_
_entity.id
_entity.type
_entity.pdbx_description
1 polymer ?
#
loop_
_entity_poly.entity_id
_entity_poly.type
_entity_poly.pdbx_seq_one_letter_code
_entity_poly.pdbx_strand_id
1 'polypeptide(L)'
;MAMTDPIADMLTRLRNANNVFHESVEIPGSKVKTAIAEVLKEDGFINDYTFTEDNKQGVITVSLKYGPNREKVISGIKRISKPGLRQYAKHDELPRVLGGLGIAIISTSKGIMSDKQARKAGLGGEVVAYVW
;
A
#
# COMPACT_ATOMS: atom_id res chain seq x y z
N MET A 1 10.78 -8.65 23.28
CA MET A 1 10.26 -9.27 22.05
C MET A 1 10.03 -8.20 20.98
N ALA A 2 10.59 -8.42 19.81
CA ALA A 2 10.39 -7.46 18.71
C ALA A 2 8.97 -7.60 18.18
N MET A 3 8.31 -6.46 17.95
CA MET A 3 7.02 -6.45 17.28
C MET A 3 7.21 -6.68 15.78
N THR A 4 6.36 -7.51 15.19
CA THR A 4 6.37 -7.71 13.75
C THR A 4 5.43 -6.72 13.07
N ASP A 5 5.80 -6.28 11.88
CA ASP A 5 4.95 -5.41 11.07
C ASP A 5 4.91 -5.97 9.64
N PRO A 6 3.96 -6.88 9.37
CA PRO A 6 3.83 -7.48 8.04
C PRO A 6 3.55 -6.46 6.93
N ILE A 7 2.88 -5.36 7.25
CA ILE A 7 2.64 -4.29 6.28
C ILE A 7 3.95 -3.59 5.94
N ALA A 8 4.76 -3.27 6.94
CA ALA A 8 6.07 -2.66 6.70
C ALA A 8 6.97 -3.57 5.86
N ASP A 9 6.93 -4.88 6.10
CA ASP A 9 7.66 -5.86 5.30
C ASP A 9 7.21 -5.82 3.83
N MET A 10 5.90 -5.81 3.60
CA MET A 10 5.35 -5.68 2.24
C MET A 10 5.85 -4.42 1.56
N LEU A 11 5.76 -3.27 2.23
CA LEU A 11 6.18 -1.98 1.66
C LEU A 11 7.68 -1.97 1.38
N THR A 12 8.49 -2.58 2.24
CA THR A 12 9.93 -2.70 2.05
C THR A 12 10.27 -3.56 0.83
N ARG A 13 9.57 -4.68 0.65
CA ARG A 13 9.75 -5.55 -0.51
C ARG A 13 9.39 -4.81 -1.81
N LEU A 14 8.29 -4.06 -1.81
CA LEU A 14 7.90 -3.24 -2.96
C LEU A 14 8.95 -2.17 -3.26
N ARG A 15 9.41 -1.47 -2.23
CA ARG A 15 10.42 -0.41 -2.36
C ARG A 15 11.73 -0.96 -2.93
N ASN A 16 12.22 -2.06 -2.40
CA ASN A 16 13.47 -2.65 -2.83
C ASN A 16 13.39 -3.15 -4.28
N ALA A 17 12.30 -3.84 -4.63
CA ALA A 17 12.10 -4.33 -6.00
C ALA A 17 11.99 -3.17 -7.00
N ASN A 18 11.28 -2.11 -6.61
CA ASN A 18 11.11 -0.91 -7.42
C ASN A 18 12.45 -0.20 -7.65
N ASN A 19 13.31 -0.16 -6.64
CA ASN A 19 14.60 0.52 -6.73
C ASN A 19 15.58 -0.18 -7.69
N VAL A 20 15.46 -1.48 -7.85
CA VAL A 20 16.32 -2.25 -8.77
C VAL A 20 15.58 -2.65 -10.06
N PHE A 21 14.42 -2.07 -10.31
CA PHE A 21 13.62 -2.26 -11.53
C PHE A 21 13.21 -3.70 -11.79
N HIS A 22 12.89 -4.47 -10.75
CA HIS A 22 12.31 -5.81 -10.92
C HIS A 22 10.92 -5.69 -11.55
N GLU A 23 10.58 -6.62 -12.43
CA GLU A 23 9.26 -6.65 -13.06
C GLU A 23 8.17 -7.06 -12.09
N SER A 24 8.50 -7.95 -11.14
CA SER A 24 7.56 -8.42 -10.15
C SER A 24 8.24 -8.70 -8.83
N VAL A 25 7.43 -8.81 -7.78
CA VAL A 25 7.91 -9.15 -6.44
C VAL A 25 6.87 -10.03 -5.76
N GLU A 26 7.35 -11.05 -5.02
CA GLU A 26 6.49 -11.94 -4.27
C GLU A 26 6.44 -11.49 -2.80
N ILE A 27 5.25 -11.52 -2.25
CA ILE A 27 4.97 -11.06 -0.88
C ILE A 27 4.14 -12.12 -0.18
N PRO A 28 4.47 -12.52 1.07
CA PRO A 28 3.60 -13.41 1.83
C PRO A 28 2.19 -12.83 1.93
N GLY A 29 1.18 -13.66 1.66
CA GLY A 29 -0.19 -13.21 1.51
C GLY A 29 -0.92 -12.93 2.81
N SER A 30 -1.92 -12.06 2.74
CA SER A 30 -2.94 -11.86 3.76
C SER A 30 -4.08 -11.04 3.13
N LYS A 31 -5.23 -11.01 3.79
CA LYS A 31 -6.36 -10.21 3.31
C LYS A 31 -6.02 -8.71 3.29
N VAL A 32 -5.34 -8.24 4.33
CA VAL A 32 -4.93 -6.83 4.45
C VAL A 32 -3.97 -6.46 3.32
N LYS A 33 -2.95 -7.27 3.09
CA LYS A 33 -1.95 -7.00 2.04
C LYS A 33 -2.58 -7.05 0.65
N THR A 34 -3.52 -7.97 0.42
CA THR A 34 -4.25 -8.05 -0.85
C THR A 34 -5.07 -6.78 -1.08
N ALA A 35 -5.72 -6.27 -0.03
CA ALA A 35 -6.47 -5.03 -0.11
C ALA A 35 -5.57 -3.83 -0.40
N ILE A 36 -4.37 -3.79 0.18
CA ILE A 36 -3.38 -2.75 -0.12
C ILE A 36 -2.95 -2.82 -1.59
N ALA A 37 -2.68 -4.02 -2.10
CA ALA A 37 -2.32 -4.20 -3.51
C ALA A 37 -3.43 -3.72 -4.43
N GLU A 38 -4.70 -3.98 -4.09
CA GLU A 38 -5.84 -3.51 -4.87
C GLU A 38 -5.88 -1.98 -4.93
N VAL A 39 -5.66 -1.30 -3.81
CA VAL A 39 -5.61 0.17 -3.77
C VAL A 39 -4.49 0.69 -4.66
N LEU A 40 -3.30 0.09 -4.59
CA LEU A 40 -2.16 0.50 -5.42
C LEU A 40 -2.46 0.32 -6.91
N LYS A 41 -3.14 -0.77 -7.27
CA LYS A 41 -3.54 -1.02 -8.65
C LYS A 41 -4.56 0.01 -9.14
N GLU A 42 -5.59 0.27 -8.35
CA GLU A 42 -6.65 1.23 -8.70
C GLU A 42 -6.10 2.64 -8.91
N ASP A 43 -5.12 3.03 -8.11
CA ASP A 43 -4.50 4.36 -8.21
C ASP A 43 -3.32 4.41 -9.17
N GLY A 44 -3.04 3.32 -9.89
CA GLY A 44 -2.06 3.30 -10.97
C GLY A 44 -0.61 3.21 -10.53
N PHE A 45 -0.33 2.79 -9.31
CA PHE A 45 1.04 2.62 -8.82
C PHE A 45 1.66 1.29 -9.19
N ILE A 46 0.84 0.27 -9.43
CA ILE A 46 1.29 -1.03 -9.93
C ILE A 46 0.44 -1.44 -11.13
N ASN A 47 0.97 -2.36 -11.95
CA ASN A 47 0.20 -2.86 -13.10
C ASN A 47 -0.89 -3.81 -12.69
N ASP A 48 -0.56 -4.78 -11.83
CA ASP A 48 -1.51 -5.82 -11.43
C ASP A 48 -0.93 -6.59 -10.25
N TYR A 49 -1.73 -7.48 -9.68
CA TYR A 49 -1.29 -8.44 -8.69
C TYR A 49 -2.10 -9.72 -8.83
N THR A 50 -1.52 -10.83 -8.36
CA THR A 50 -2.21 -12.12 -8.30
C THR A 50 -2.01 -12.72 -6.92
N PHE A 51 -2.99 -13.50 -6.47
CA PHE A 51 -2.89 -14.24 -5.22
C PHE A 51 -2.86 -15.73 -5.56
N THR A 52 -1.86 -16.45 -5.04
CA THR A 52 -1.71 -17.89 -5.26
C THR A 52 -1.71 -18.59 -3.90
N GLU A 53 -2.56 -19.59 -3.75
CA GLU A 53 -2.59 -20.40 -2.54
C GLU A 53 -1.41 -21.38 -2.53
N ASP A 54 -0.80 -21.57 -1.35
CA ASP A 54 0.37 -22.43 -1.18
C ASP A 54 0.27 -23.35 0.03
N ASN A 55 -0.94 -23.67 0.49
CA ASN A 55 -1.23 -24.47 1.69
C ASN A 55 -0.83 -23.77 3.00
N LYS A 56 -0.46 -22.50 2.95
CA LYS A 56 -0.16 -21.66 4.12
C LYS A 56 -0.99 -20.39 4.02
N GLN A 57 -0.34 -19.25 4.02
CA GLN A 57 -1.01 -17.95 3.93
C GLN A 57 -1.21 -17.48 2.50
N GLY A 58 -0.55 -18.14 1.54
CA GLY A 58 -0.57 -17.75 0.15
C GLY A 58 0.54 -16.75 -0.20
N VAL A 59 0.65 -16.47 -1.48
CA VAL A 59 1.65 -15.55 -2.02
C VAL A 59 0.96 -14.53 -2.92
N ILE A 60 1.26 -13.24 -2.69
CA ILE A 60 0.83 -12.17 -3.58
C ILE A 60 2.00 -11.86 -4.50
N THR A 61 1.78 -11.95 -5.81
CA THR A 61 2.77 -11.54 -6.82
C THR A 61 2.33 -10.21 -7.38
N VAL A 62 3.13 -9.17 -7.16
CA VAL A 62 2.84 -7.82 -7.62
C VAL A 62 3.65 -7.53 -8.88
N SER A 63 2.97 -7.12 -9.95
CA SER A 63 3.60 -6.66 -11.18
C SER A 63 3.85 -5.17 -11.08
N LEU A 64 5.12 -4.78 -11.00
CA LEU A 64 5.51 -3.39 -10.84
C LEU A 64 5.36 -2.61 -12.15
N LYS A 65 5.23 -1.30 -12.03
CA LYS A 65 4.96 -0.41 -13.15
C LYS A 65 6.09 0.60 -13.30
N TYR A 66 6.52 0.81 -14.54
CA TYR A 66 7.56 1.78 -14.85
C TYR A 66 7.14 2.59 -16.07
N GLY A 67 7.66 3.81 -16.18
CA GLY A 67 7.45 4.66 -17.34
C GLY A 67 8.31 4.23 -18.54
N PRO A 68 8.10 4.86 -19.71
CA PRO A 68 8.72 4.41 -20.97
C PRO A 68 10.26 4.50 -20.98
N ASN A 69 10.87 5.33 -20.17
CA ASN A 69 12.32 5.47 -20.09
C ASN A 69 12.88 4.91 -18.79
N ARG A 70 12.31 3.83 -18.28
CA ARG A 70 12.65 3.23 -16.98
C ARG A 70 12.46 4.22 -15.84
N GLU A 71 11.43 5.05 -15.95
CA GLU A 71 11.06 5.96 -14.87
C GLU A 71 10.27 5.18 -13.82
N LYS A 72 10.57 5.43 -12.54
CA LYS A 72 9.82 4.82 -11.45
C LYS A 72 8.48 5.48 -11.30
N VAL A 73 7.39 4.70 -11.32
CA VAL A 73 6.05 5.20 -11.03
C VAL A 73 5.90 5.45 -9.54
N ILE A 74 6.45 4.54 -8.71
CA ILE A 74 6.52 4.74 -7.26
C ILE A 74 7.80 5.49 -6.95
N SER A 75 7.67 6.73 -6.49
CA SER A 75 8.82 7.54 -6.07
C SER A 75 9.16 7.34 -4.60
N GLY A 76 8.17 7.05 -3.77
CA GLY A 76 8.38 6.82 -2.35
C GLY A 76 7.25 6.06 -1.71
N ILE A 77 7.58 5.35 -0.64
CA ILE A 77 6.63 4.60 0.19
C ILE A 77 7.04 4.85 1.64
N LYS A 78 6.07 5.21 2.49
CA LYS A 78 6.34 5.47 3.90
C LYS A 78 5.28 4.81 4.78
N ARG A 79 5.71 3.95 5.71
CA ARG A 79 4.84 3.39 6.74
C ARG A 79 4.51 4.49 7.76
N ILE A 80 3.23 4.72 8.04
CA ILE A 80 2.80 5.78 8.96
C ILE A 80 2.38 5.19 10.30
N SER A 81 1.28 4.42 10.32
CA SER A 81 0.82 3.76 11.55
C SER A 81 1.65 2.49 11.78
N LYS A 82 2.15 2.33 13.00
CA LYS A 82 3.01 1.19 13.37
C LYS A 82 2.41 0.46 14.55
N PRO A 83 2.73 -0.84 14.75
CA PRO A 83 2.18 -1.58 15.88
C PRO A 83 2.40 -0.92 17.25
N GLY A 84 3.53 -0.23 17.43
CA GLY A 84 3.83 0.48 18.67
C GLY A 84 3.35 1.91 18.72
N LEU A 85 2.86 2.45 17.61
CA LEU A 85 2.41 3.85 17.53
C LEU A 85 1.38 3.98 16.43
N ARG A 86 0.11 3.79 16.78
CA ARG A 86 -1.00 3.87 15.83
C ARG A 86 -1.33 5.32 15.50
N GLN A 87 -1.63 5.59 14.23
CA GLN A 87 -1.97 6.92 13.71
C GLN A 87 -3.36 6.85 13.09
N TYR A 88 -4.26 7.72 13.53
CA TYR A 88 -5.63 7.78 13.04
C TYR A 88 -5.95 9.19 12.55
N ALA A 89 -6.90 9.29 11.63
CA ALA A 89 -7.42 10.58 11.16
C ALA A 89 -8.92 10.49 10.93
N LYS A 90 -9.62 11.58 11.26
CA LYS A 90 -11.05 11.72 10.99
C LYS A 90 -11.23 12.01 9.49
N HIS A 91 -12.46 11.79 8.99
CA HIS A 91 -12.76 11.95 7.56
C HIS A 91 -12.43 13.35 7.00
N ASP A 92 -12.54 14.38 7.83
CA ASP A 92 -12.25 15.76 7.44
C ASP A 92 -10.79 16.17 7.68
N GLU A 93 -9.99 15.27 8.25
CA GLU A 93 -8.58 15.50 8.57
C GLU A 93 -7.66 14.53 7.87
N LEU A 94 -8.16 13.78 6.87
CA LEU A 94 -7.36 12.81 6.13
C LEU A 94 -6.19 13.50 5.42
N PRO A 95 -4.98 12.95 5.52
CA PRO A 95 -3.82 13.59 4.90
C PRO A 95 -3.88 13.54 3.38
N ARG A 96 -3.31 14.57 2.75
CA ARG A 96 -3.10 14.59 1.30
C ARG A 96 -1.60 14.44 1.07
N VAL A 97 -1.23 13.51 0.22
CA VAL A 97 0.18 13.23 -0.08
C VAL A 97 0.57 14.00 -1.34
N LEU A 98 1.57 14.87 -1.23
CA LEU A 98 2.04 15.71 -2.34
C LEU A 98 0.89 16.44 -3.05
N GLY A 99 0.00 17.09 -2.29
CA GLY A 99 -1.10 17.85 -2.86
C GLY A 99 -2.11 17.02 -3.65
N GLY A 100 -2.15 15.70 -3.43
CA GLY A 100 -3.05 14.79 -4.12
C GLY A 100 -2.40 14.00 -5.26
N LEU A 101 -1.12 14.22 -5.54
CA LEU A 101 -0.39 13.43 -6.55
C LEU A 101 -0.11 12.01 -6.05
N GLY A 102 0.13 11.85 -4.74
CA GLY A 102 0.25 10.56 -4.09
C GLY A 102 -1.04 10.19 -3.38
N ILE A 103 -1.01 9.08 -2.65
CA ILE A 103 -2.14 8.60 -1.86
C ILE A 103 -1.72 8.26 -0.44
N ALA A 104 -2.66 8.38 0.50
CA ALA A 104 -2.57 7.74 1.79
C ALA A 104 -3.45 6.50 1.75
N ILE A 105 -2.96 5.39 2.28
CA ILE A 105 -3.74 4.16 2.41
C ILE A 105 -4.39 4.20 3.78
N ILE A 106 -5.71 4.12 3.81
CA ILE A 106 -6.52 4.26 5.03
C ILE A 106 -7.24 2.96 5.32
N SER A 107 -7.14 2.48 6.56
CA SER A 107 -7.91 1.33 7.03
C SER A 107 -9.18 1.87 7.72
N THR A 108 -10.32 1.69 7.06
CA THR A 108 -11.61 2.18 7.53
C THR A 108 -12.51 1.04 8.01
N SER A 109 -13.64 1.38 8.60
CA SER A 109 -14.65 0.39 9.00
C SER A 109 -15.21 -0.39 7.82
N LYS A 110 -15.08 0.13 6.60
CA LYS A 110 -15.54 -0.52 5.38
C LYS A 110 -14.41 -1.09 4.52
N GLY A 111 -13.23 -1.25 5.11
CA GLY A 111 -12.09 -1.82 4.44
C GLY A 111 -10.97 -0.83 4.17
N ILE A 112 -9.96 -1.31 3.49
CA ILE A 112 -8.78 -0.52 3.14
C ILE A 112 -9.06 0.21 1.83
N MET A 113 -8.76 1.51 1.81
CA MET A 113 -9.00 2.36 0.65
C MET A 113 -8.01 3.52 0.63
N SER A 114 -7.97 4.26 -0.49
CA SER A 114 -7.17 5.48 -0.56
C SER A 114 -7.85 6.61 0.24
N ASP A 115 -7.06 7.63 0.60
CA ASP A 115 -7.60 8.83 1.24
C ASP A 115 -8.69 9.49 0.38
N LYS A 116 -8.53 9.44 -0.95
CA LYS A 116 -9.51 10.00 -1.87
C LYS A 116 -10.86 9.30 -1.76
N GLN A 117 -10.84 7.96 -1.73
CA GLN A 117 -12.06 7.17 -1.57
C GLN A 117 -12.66 7.32 -0.18
N ALA A 118 -11.83 7.34 0.85
CA ALA A 118 -12.29 7.51 2.23
C ALA A 118 -12.95 8.88 2.42
N ARG A 119 -12.36 9.91 1.85
CA ARG A 119 -12.89 11.28 1.89
C ARG A 119 -14.24 11.36 1.19
N LYS A 120 -14.36 10.73 0.02
CA LYS A 120 -15.60 10.67 -0.75
C LYS A 120 -16.69 9.90 0.01
N ALA A 121 -16.32 8.85 0.73
CA ALA A 121 -17.24 8.03 1.51
C ALA A 121 -17.56 8.61 2.89
N GLY A 122 -16.88 9.69 3.29
CA GLY A 122 -17.07 10.30 4.61
C GLY A 122 -16.51 9.44 5.74
N LEU A 123 -15.47 8.66 5.48
CA LEU A 123 -14.89 7.73 6.45
C LEU A 123 -13.49 8.18 6.88
N GLY A 124 -13.22 8.12 8.17
CA GLY A 124 -11.88 8.22 8.71
C GLY A 124 -11.36 6.83 9.06
N GLY A 125 -10.13 6.75 9.56
CA GLY A 125 -9.57 5.48 9.97
C GLY A 125 -8.09 5.57 10.29
N GLU A 126 -7.46 4.41 10.32
CA GLU A 126 -6.03 4.29 10.56
C GLU A 126 -5.26 4.66 9.30
N VAL A 127 -4.31 5.57 9.43
CA VAL A 127 -3.44 5.98 8.32
C VAL A 127 -2.30 4.98 8.22
N VAL A 128 -2.42 4.06 7.27
CA VAL A 128 -1.51 2.92 7.15
C VAL A 128 -0.16 3.33 6.58
N ALA A 129 -0.19 4.02 5.45
CA ALA A 129 1.03 4.35 4.72
C ALA A 129 0.77 5.48 3.72
N TYR A 130 1.86 6.10 3.26
CA TYR A 130 1.83 7.03 2.13
C TYR A 130 2.56 6.40 0.95
N VAL A 131 2.06 6.61 -0.25
CA VAL A 131 2.68 6.18 -1.51
C VAL A 131 2.63 7.34 -2.50
N TRP A 132 3.73 7.63 -3.13
CA TRP A 132 3.77 8.70 -4.12
C TRP A 132 4.78 8.41 -5.23
#